data_e72061e6e6a98f87b5a4c91a0874662c
#
_entry.id   e72061e6e6a98f87b5a4c91a0874662c
#
_cell.length_a   1.000
_cell.length_b   1.000
_cell.length_c   1.000
_cell.angle_alpha   90.00
_cell.angle_beta   90.00
_cell.angle_gamma   90.00
#
_symmetry.space_group_name_H-M   'P 1'
#
loop_
_entity.id
_entity.type
_entity.pdbx_description
1 polymer ?
#
loop_
_entity_poly.entity_id
_entity_poly.type
_entity_poly.pdbx_seq_one_letter_code
_entity_poly.pdbx_strand_id
1 'polypeptide(L)'
;MENKKPLVLISNDDGYHANGIKTLVNFLKDWCDLLVVAPESARSGFACAFSATTPLRLKRRHNMGNDVEVWSCSGTPVDCVKLALDQFLADRKPDLIIGGINHGDNSSVNNHYSGTMGVAKEGCMQHIPSIAFSSCNYDENADLTPLHDGVLKVVKMVLEKGLPEYT
;
A
#
# COMPACT_ATOMS: atom_id res chain seq x y z
N MET A 1 -14.76 -15.78 -20.85
CA MET A 1 -14.74 -15.12 -19.53
C MET A 1 -13.62 -14.07 -19.62
N GLU A 2 -13.95 -12.79 -19.51
CA GLU A 2 -12.92 -11.76 -19.41
C GLU A 2 -12.06 -12.05 -18.20
N ASN A 3 -10.76 -12.14 -18.40
CA ASN A 3 -9.80 -12.38 -17.32
C ASN A 3 -9.74 -11.10 -16.50
N LYS A 4 -10.55 -11.02 -15.43
CA LYS A 4 -10.64 -9.83 -14.56
C LYS A 4 -9.27 -9.63 -13.91
N LYS A 5 -8.68 -8.45 -14.07
CA LYS A 5 -7.40 -8.11 -13.44
C LYS A 5 -7.49 -8.25 -11.91
N PRO A 6 -6.42 -8.68 -11.23
CA PRO A 6 -6.36 -8.64 -9.77
C PRO A 6 -6.58 -7.22 -9.25
N LEU A 7 -7.36 -7.07 -8.18
CA LEU A 7 -7.58 -5.80 -7.50
C LEU A 7 -6.58 -5.63 -6.37
N VAL A 8 -5.77 -4.60 -6.43
CA VAL A 8 -4.71 -4.33 -5.45
C VAL A 8 -4.95 -2.99 -4.76
N LEU A 9 -5.01 -3.01 -3.42
CA LEU A 9 -5.00 -1.81 -2.59
C LEU A 9 -3.55 -1.45 -2.25
N ILE A 10 -3.17 -0.21 -2.50
CA ILE A 10 -1.83 0.30 -2.21
C ILE A 10 -1.92 1.44 -1.18
N SER A 11 -1.06 1.39 -0.17
CA SER A 11 -0.84 2.48 0.80
C SER A 11 0.63 2.59 1.18
N ASN A 12 1.00 3.65 1.91
CA ASN A 12 2.34 3.88 2.45
C ASN A 12 2.28 4.78 3.69
N ASP A 13 3.42 5.11 4.27
CA ASP A 13 3.55 6.12 5.33
C ASP A 13 4.27 7.41 4.90
N ASP A 14 4.84 7.45 3.70
CA ASP A 14 5.49 8.65 3.13
C ASP A 14 4.48 9.66 2.53
N GLY A 15 3.23 9.22 2.31
CA GLY A 15 2.17 10.03 1.72
C GLY A 15 1.86 9.69 0.25
N TYR A 16 0.64 10.05 -0.20
CA TYR A 16 0.12 9.68 -1.52
C TYR A 16 0.96 10.21 -2.70
N HIS A 17 1.76 11.25 -2.50
CA HIS A 17 2.58 11.90 -3.54
C HIS A 17 4.04 11.43 -3.56
N ALA A 18 4.45 10.56 -2.63
CA ALA A 18 5.82 10.08 -2.51
C ALA A 18 6.29 9.31 -3.77
N ASN A 19 7.59 9.31 -4.01
CA ASN A 19 8.19 8.62 -5.16
C ASN A 19 7.96 7.11 -5.10
N GLY A 20 8.08 6.50 -3.92
CA GLY A 20 7.94 5.06 -3.75
C GLY A 20 6.56 4.53 -4.16
N ILE A 21 5.46 5.20 -3.73
CA ILE A 21 4.11 4.77 -4.09
C ILE A 21 3.83 4.98 -5.59
N LYS A 22 4.32 6.07 -6.18
CA LYS A 22 4.21 6.32 -7.63
C LYS A 22 4.94 5.25 -8.45
N THR A 23 6.14 4.88 -8.01
CA THR A 23 6.94 3.84 -8.65
C THR A 23 6.23 2.48 -8.56
N LEU A 24 5.68 2.13 -7.41
CA LEU A 24 4.91 0.89 -7.23
C LEU A 24 3.68 0.85 -8.15
N VAL A 25 2.93 1.95 -8.23
CA VAL A 25 1.81 2.08 -9.16
C VAL A 25 2.26 1.87 -10.61
N ASN A 26 3.38 2.49 -11.02
CA ASN A 26 3.90 2.32 -12.37
C ASN A 26 4.31 0.88 -12.69
N PHE A 27 4.78 0.10 -11.71
CA PHE A 27 5.11 -1.30 -11.91
C PHE A 27 3.88 -2.20 -12.10
N LEU A 28 2.72 -1.82 -11.54
CA LEU A 28 1.57 -2.71 -11.43
C LEU A 28 0.38 -2.33 -12.33
N LYS A 29 0.25 -1.07 -12.75
CA LYS A 29 -0.93 -0.51 -13.43
C LYS A 29 -1.35 -1.23 -14.72
N ASP A 30 -0.41 -1.85 -15.43
CA ASP A 30 -0.72 -2.44 -16.74
C ASP A 30 -1.42 -3.81 -16.61
N TRP A 31 -1.32 -4.45 -15.44
CA TRP A 31 -1.84 -5.80 -15.22
C TRP A 31 -2.68 -5.99 -13.96
N CYS A 32 -2.79 -4.96 -13.10
CA CYS A 32 -3.68 -4.93 -11.95
C CYS A 32 -4.68 -3.78 -12.04
N ASP A 33 -5.88 -3.98 -11.46
CA ASP A 33 -6.76 -2.89 -11.09
C ASP A 33 -6.23 -2.30 -9.77
N LEU A 34 -5.95 -1.00 -9.73
CA LEU A 34 -5.30 -0.37 -8.58
C LEU A 34 -6.22 0.65 -7.89
N LEU A 35 -6.29 0.55 -6.58
CA LEU A 35 -6.81 1.60 -5.70
C LEU A 35 -5.67 2.07 -4.78
N VAL A 36 -5.40 3.37 -4.77
CA VAL A 36 -4.42 3.99 -3.87
C VAL A 36 -5.16 4.80 -2.82
N VAL A 37 -4.96 4.44 -1.54
CA VAL A 37 -5.43 5.24 -0.42
C VAL A 37 -4.26 5.42 0.55
N ALA A 38 -3.72 6.63 0.65
CA ALA A 38 -2.51 6.90 1.41
C ALA A 38 -2.62 8.21 2.20
N PRO A 39 -1.79 8.42 3.23
CA PRO A 39 -1.80 9.65 4.03
C PRO A 39 -1.59 10.91 3.18
N GLU A 40 -2.22 12.01 3.56
CA GLU A 40 -2.04 13.30 2.89
C GLU A 40 -0.64 13.91 3.13
N SER A 41 0.06 13.47 4.17
CA SER A 41 1.43 13.84 4.52
C SER A 41 2.15 12.66 5.17
N ALA A 42 3.48 12.72 5.23
CA ALA A 42 4.29 11.67 5.84
C ALA A 42 3.85 11.36 7.29
N ARG A 43 3.82 10.06 7.61
CA ARG A 43 3.43 9.48 8.90
C ARG A 43 4.46 8.46 9.38
N SER A 44 5.74 8.74 9.15
CA SER A 44 6.83 7.85 9.59
C SER A 44 6.82 7.69 11.11
N GLY A 45 7.05 6.47 11.59
CA GLY A 45 7.08 6.16 13.03
C GLY A 45 5.72 5.97 13.70
N PHE A 46 4.61 6.01 12.93
CA PHE A 46 3.27 5.79 13.50
C PHE A 46 2.90 4.31 13.69
N ALA A 47 3.74 3.40 13.24
CA ALA A 47 3.53 1.95 13.41
C ALA A 47 2.13 1.50 12.93
N CYS A 48 1.42 0.75 13.79
CA CYS A 48 0.05 0.31 13.55
C CYS A 48 -1.00 1.23 14.22
N ALA A 49 -0.65 2.47 14.54
CA ALA A 49 -1.60 3.40 15.14
C ALA A 49 -2.78 3.67 14.20
N PHE A 50 -3.97 3.80 14.78
CA PHE A 50 -5.20 4.20 14.10
C PHE A 50 -5.93 5.29 14.88
N SER A 51 -6.79 6.03 14.19
CA SER A 51 -7.54 7.14 14.76
C SER A 51 -8.88 6.65 15.31
N ALA A 52 -8.97 6.44 16.63
CA ALA A 52 -10.19 5.96 17.27
C ALA A 52 -11.23 7.07 17.52
N THR A 53 -10.80 8.32 17.72
CA THR A 53 -11.67 9.43 18.17
C THR A 53 -11.59 10.67 17.29
N THR A 54 -10.62 10.73 16.37
CA THR A 54 -10.43 11.88 15.49
C THR A 54 -11.15 11.66 14.17
N PRO A 55 -12.01 12.59 13.73
CA PRO A 55 -12.64 12.50 12.41
C PRO A 55 -11.61 12.45 11.29
N LEU A 56 -11.80 11.51 10.37
CA LEU A 56 -10.93 11.34 9.21
C LEU A 56 -11.57 11.96 7.96
N ARG A 57 -10.74 12.46 7.06
CA ARG A 57 -11.14 13.01 5.78
C ARG A 57 -10.49 12.23 4.65
N LEU A 58 -11.29 11.81 3.69
CA LEU A 58 -10.83 11.30 2.40
C LEU A 58 -10.99 12.39 1.34
N LYS A 59 -9.98 12.54 0.51
CA LYS A 59 -9.99 13.48 -0.60
C LYS A 59 -9.49 12.79 -1.87
N ARG A 60 -10.35 12.77 -2.91
CA ARG A 60 -9.94 12.27 -4.22
C ARG A 60 -8.81 13.13 -4.77
N ARG A 61 -7.80 12.49 -5.31
CA ARG A 61 -6.64 13.12 -5.92
C ARG A 61 -6.62 12.86 -7.42
N HIS A 62 -5.95 13.74 -8.17
CA HIS A 62 -5.76 13.51 -9.60
C HIS A 62 -4.83 12.31 -9.81
N ASN A 63 -5.08 11.58 -10.90
CA ASN A 63 -4.47 10.30 -11.21
C ASN A 63 -2.94 10.34 -11.16
N MET A 64 -2.37 9.21 -10.76
CA MET A 64 -0.94 8.90 -10.96
C MET A 64 -0.66 8.37 -12.38
N GLY A 65 -1.49 8.80 -13.38
CA GLY A 65 -1.50 8.29 -14.77
C GLY A 65 -2.43 7.08 -14.95
N ASN A 66 -3.01 6.94 -16.15
CA ASN A 66 -3.78 5.76 -16.60
C ASN A 66 -4.85 5.21 -15.62
N ASP A 67 -5.89 6.00 -15.35
CA ASP A 67 -7.12 5.58 -14.67
C ASP A 67 -6.96 4.95 -13.26
N VAL A 68 -5.80 5.11 -12.63
CA VAL A 68 -5.62 4.67 -11.23
C VAL A 68 -6.36 5.61 -10.30
N GLU A 69 -7.24 5.05 -9.49
CA GLU A 69 -8.00 5.81 -8.49
C GLU A 69 -7.13 6.10 -7.27
N VAL A 70 -6.98 7.39 -6.94
CA VAL A 70 -6.10 7.86 -5.86
C VAL A 70 -6.87 8.71 -4.86
N TRP A 71 -6.75 8.36 -3.58
CA TRP A 71 -7.31 9.10 -2.45
C TRP A 71 -6.23 9.41 -1.41
N SER A 72 -6.30 10.58 -0.83
CA SER A 72 -5.52 10.90 0.37
C SER A 72 -6.40 10.91 1.60
N CYS A 73 -5.84 10.43 2.70
CA CYS A 73 -6.48 10.38 4.02
C CYS A 73 -5.73 11.29 5.01
N SER A 74 -6.46 11.98 5.89
CA SER A 74 -5.85 12.77 6.97
C SER A 74 -5.28 11.92 8.12
N GLY A 75 -5.52 10.61 8.10
CA GLY A 75 -5.11 9.65 9.12
C GLY A 75 -3.76 8.98 8.88
N THR A 76 -3.58 7.85 9.54
CA THR A 76 -2.41 6.98 9.47
C THR A 76 -2.50 6.02 8.26
N PRO A 77 -1.43 5.27 7.93
CA PRO A 77 -1.49 4.20 6.95
C PRO A 77 -2.54 3.13 7.26
N VAL A 78 -2.70 2.77 8.52
CA VAL A 78 -3.73 1.83 8.99
C VAL A 78 -5.13 2.40 8.78
N ASP A 79 -5.35 3.68 9.08
CA ASP A 79 -6.62 4.36 8.78
C ASP A 79 -6.94 4.33 7.28
N CYS A 80 -5.93 4.50 6.42
CA CYS A 80 -6.09 4.43 4.98
C CYS A 80 -6.61 3.06 4.53
N VAL A 81 -6.04 1.97 5.05
CA VAL A 81 -6.49 0.60 4.74
C VAL A 81 -7.92 0.38 5.23
N LYS A 82 -8.21 0.72 6.50
CA LYS A 82 -9.55 0.56 7.08
C LYS A 82 -10.61 1.29 6.28
N LEU A 83 -10.37 2.57 5.97
CA LEU A 83 -11.31 3.38 5.19
C LEU A 83 -11.45 2.88 3.75
N ALA A 84 -10.36 2.41 3.12
CA ALA A 84 -10.43 1.85 1.78
C ALA A 84 -11.33 0.62 1.73
N LEU A 85 -11.18 -0.29 2.68
CA LEU A 85 -11.98 -1.51 2.76
C LEU A 85 -13.45 -1.23 3.05
N ASP A 86 -13.76 -0.25 3.90
CA ASP A 86 -15.12 0.12 4.27
C ASP A 86 -15.84 0.93 3.17
N GLN A 87 -15.16 1.95 2.61
CA GLN A 87 -15.80 2.94 1.74
C GLN A 87 -15.80 2.58 0.25
N PHE A 88 -14.80 1.84 -0.22
CA PHE A 88 -14.62 1.55 -1.65
C PHE A 88 -14.65 0.07 -1.98
N LEU A 89 -14.33 -0.79 -1.02
CA LEU A 89 -14.08 -2.21 -1.25
C LEU A 89 -15.02 -3.13 -0.44
N ALA A 90 -16.11 -2.59 0.11
CA ALA A 90 -17.07 -3.36 0.89
C ALA A 90 -17.71 -4.50 0.07
N ASP A 91 -18.03 -4.26 -1.20
CA ASP A 91 -18.64 -5.24 -2.10
C ASP A 91 -17.63 -6.15 -2.81
N ARG A 92 -16.37 -5.74 -2.87
CA ARG A 92 -15.29 -6.50 -3.51
C ARG A 92 -13.98 -6.32 -2.74
N LYS A 93 -13.64 -7.29 -1.91
CA LYS A 93 -12.34 -7.30 -1.24
C LYS A 93 -11.19 -7.29 -2.27
N PRO A 94 -10.07 -6.62 -1.99
CA PRO A 94 -8.90 -6.69 -2.84
C PRO A 94 -8.27 -8.08 -2.76
N ASP A 95 -7.63 -8.48 -3.85
CA ASP A 95 -6.89 -9.74 -3.94
C ASP A 95 -5.54 -9.65 -3.21
N LEU A 96 -5.03 -8.42 -3.02
CA LEU A 96 -3.77 -8.14 -2.35
C LEU A 96 -3.75 -6.71 -1.80
N ILE A 97 -3.13 -6.54 -0.62
CA ILE A 97 -2.80 -5.21 -0.07
C ILE A 97 -1.27 -5.06 -0.09
N ILE A 98 -0.79 -3.91 -0.56
CA ILE A 98 0.65 -3.62 -0.63
C ILE A 98 0.97 -2.32 0.10
N GLY A 99 1.92 -2.40 1.06
CA GLY A 99 2.56 -1.25 1.68
C GLY A 99 3.84 -0.84 0.94
N GLY A 100 4.01 0.45 0.64
CA GLY A 100 5.27 0.98 0.12
C GLY A 100 5.23 1.59 -1.28
N ILE A 101 6.39 1.69 -1.94
CA ILE A 101 7.74 1.27 -1.50
C ILE A 101 8.27 2.31 -0.51
N ASN A 102 8.67 1.89 0.68
CA ASN A 102 9.25 2.77 1.70
C ASN A 102 10.70 3.17 1.35
N HIS A 103 11.05 4.42 1.61
CA HIS A 103 12.43 4.88 1.62
C HIS A 103 13.02 4.69 3.01
N GLY A 104 13.86 3.68 3.19
CA GLY A 104 14.45 3.30 4.46
C GLY A 104 14.17 1.86 4.86
N ASP A 105 15.03 1.33 5.69
CA ASP A 105 15.00 -0.05 6.18
C ASP A 105 13.86 -0.26 7.19
N ASN A 106 13.07 -1.29 6.96
CA ASN A 106 12.00 -1.76 7.85
C ASN A 106 12.26 -3.16 8.41
N SER A 107 13.51 -3.62 8.35
CA SER A 107 13.90 -4.91 8.92
C SER A 107 14.09 -4.84 10.45
N SER A 108 14.22 -6.01 11.08
CA SER A 108 14.52 -6.13 12.51
C SER A 108 13.56 -5.31 13.38
N VAL A 109 14.08 -4.50 14.30
CA VAL A 109 13.29 -3.69 15.23
C VAL A 109 12.49 -2.59 14.53
N ASN A 110 12.94 -2.10 13.37
CA ASN A 110 12.25 -1.06 12.61
C ASN A 110 10.86 -1.49 12.13
N ASN A 111 10.65 -2.80 11.94
CA ASN A 111 9.33 -3.37 11.63
C ASN A 111 8.24 -2.97 12.65
N HIS A 112 8.61 -2.77 13.92
CA HIS A 112 7.64 -2.40 14.95
C HIS A 112 7.18 -0.95 14.87
N TYR A 113 7.97 -0.07 14.28
CA TYR A 113 7.70 1.37 14.17
C TYR A 113 7.21 1.78 12.78
N SER A 114 7.29 0.90 11.81
CA SER A 114 6.98 1.18 10.41
C SER A 114 5.48 1.28 10.14
N GLY A 115 5.04 2.39 9.59
CA GLY A 115 3.69 2.56 9.06
C GLY A 115 3.46 1.74 7.78
N THR A 116 4.48 1.59 6.93
CA THR A 116 4.45 0.71 5.76
C THR A 116 4.20 -0.75 6.16
N MET A 117 4.87 -1.25 7.21
CA MET A 117 4.56 -2.58 7.77
C MET A 117 3.18 -2.61 8.44
N GLY A 118 2.71 -1.48 8.98
CA GLY A 118 1.37 -1.31 9.51
C GLY A 118 0.29 -1.59 8.47
N VAL A 119 0.50 -1.19 7.21
CA VAL A 119 -0.39 -1.50 6.07
C VAL A 119 -0.54 -3.02 5.89
N ALA A 120 0.58 -3.74 5.82
CA ALA A 120 0.55 -5.20 5.64
C ALA A 120 -0.07 -5.90 6.86
N LYS A 121 0.26 -5.47 8.07
CA LYS A 121 -0.33 -6.02 9.31
C LYS A 121 -1.83 -5.81 9.38
N GLU A 122 -2.33 -4.63 9.01
CA GLU A 122 -3.78 -4.38 8.97
C GLU A 122 -4.46 -5.27 7.95
N GLY A 123 -3.91 -5.41 6.74
CA GLY A 123 -4.47 -6.29 5.72
C GLY A 123 -4.49 -7.75 6.17
N CYS A 124 -3.44 -8.23 6.82
CA CYS A 124 -3.38 -9.56 7.43
C CYS A 124 -4.51 -9.75 8.46
N MET A 125 -4.75 -8.77 9.35
CA MET A 125 -5.86 -8.81 10.32
C MET A 125 -7.24 -8.83 9.65
N GLN A 126 -7.37 -8.31 8.43
CA GLN A 126 -8.59 -8.36 7.63
C GLN A 126 -8.71 -9.64 6.78
N HIS A 127 -7.81 -10.62 6.97
CA HIS A 127 -7.74 -11.86 6.20
C HIS A 127 -7.56 -11.64 4.70
N ILE A 128 -6.75 -10.66 4.33
CA ILE A 128 -6.39 -10.36 2.95
C ILE A 128 -4.88 -10.56 2.80
N PRO A 129 -4.40 -11.29 1.77
CA PRO A 129 -2.97 -11.38 1.49
C PRO A 129 -2.33 -10.00 1.47
N SER A 130 -1.25 -9.81 2.22
CA SER A 130 -0.68 -8.47 2.40
C SER A 130 0.84 -8.53 2.47
N ILE A 131 1.50 -7.63 1.74
CA ILE A 131 2.96 -7.54 1.69
C ILE A 131 3.41 -6.09 1.80
N ALA A 132 4.66 -5.89 2.15
CA ALA A 132 5.27 -4.56 2.20
C ALA A 132 6.63 -4.57 1.51
N PHE A 133 6.94 -3.47 0.83
CA PHE A 133 8.22 -3.25 0.16
C PHE A 133 8.95 -2.06 0.78
N SER A 134 10.25 -2.23 1.01
CA SER A 134 11.13 -1.20 1.52
C SER A 134 12.44 -1.23 0.74
N SER A 135 12.95 -0.04 0.40
CA SER A 135 14.30 0.16 -0.11
C SER A 135 15.20 0.56 1.06
N CYS A 136 16.39 -0.03 1.18
CA CYS A 136 17.38 0.41 2.17
C CYS A 136 18.02 1.77 1.83
N ASN A 137 17.57 2.43 0.76
CA ASN A 137 18.00 3.77 0.40
C ASN A 137 17.05 4.81 1.02
N TYR A 138 17.58 5.71 1.83
CA TYR A 138 16.84 6.78 2.53
C TYR A 138 16.66 8.05 1.69
N ASP A 139 17.20 8.12 0.49
CA ASP A 139 16.98 9.24 -0.42
C ASP A 139 15.57 9.15 -1.04
N GLU A 140 14.72 10.12 -0.74
CA GLU A 140 13.36 10.21 -1.27
C GLU A 140 13.30 10.31 -2.80
N ASN A 141 14.41 10.71 -3.44
CA ASN A 141 14.55 10.82 -4.89
C ASN A 141 15.30 9.63 -5.51
N ALA A 142 15.58 8.58 -4.72
CA ALA A 142 16.28 7.40 -5.23
C ALA A 142 15.57 6.80 -6.44
N ASP A 143 16.35 6.36 -7.43
CA ASP A 143 15.83 5.54 -8.51
C ASP A 143 15.48 4.14 -7.98
N LEU A 144 14.20 3.84 -7.95
CA LEU A 144 13.67 2.55 -7.53
C LEU A 144 13.41 1.59 -8.70
N THR A 145 13.70 2.01 -9.94
CA THR A 145 13.50 1.19 -11.14
C THR A 145 14.18 -0.19 -11.06
N PRO A 146 15.38 -0.34 -10.46
CA PRO A 146 16.01 -1.65 -10.31
C PRO A 146 15.22 -2.66 -9.48
N LEU A 147 14.24 -2.23 -8.69
CA LEU A 147 13.39 -3.11 -7.89
C LEU A 147 12.25 -3.75 -8.69
N HIS A 148 12.01 -3.29 -9.93
CA HIS A 148 10.87 -3.67 -10.76
C HIS A 148 10.67 -5.19 -10.83
N ASP A 149 11.66 -5.93 -11.28
CA ASP A 149 11.52 -7.38 -11.51
C ASP A 149 11.33 -8.16 -10.20
N GLY A 150 12.00 -7.72 -9.13
CA GLY A 150 11.84 -8.28 -7.79
C GLY A 150 10.43 -8.08 -7.24
N VAL A 151 9.91 -6.87 -7.36
CA VAL A 151 8.54 -6.52 -6.94
C VAL A 151 7.52 -7.35 -7.73
N LEU A 152 7.61 -7.36 -9.06
CA LEU A 152 6.69 -8.13 -9.90
C LEU A 152 6.71 -9.63 -9.58
N LYS A 153 7.90 -10.20 -9.38
CA LYS A 153 8.05 -11.62 -9.04
C LYS A 153 7.34 -11.96 -7.72
N VAL A 154 7.53 -11.14 -6.69
CA VAL A 154 6.89 -11.35 -5.38
C VAL A 154 5.38 -11.19 -5.48
N VAL A 155 4.89 -10.12 -6.11
CA VAL A 155 3.46 -9.85 -6.24
C VAL A 155 2.75 -10.98 -7.01
N LYS A 156 3.31 -11.42 -8.14
CA LYS A 156 2.76 -12.54 -8.92
C LYS A 156 2.73 -13.83 -8.10
N MET A 157 3.81 -14.12 -7.40
CA MET A 157 3.90 -15.32 -6.57
C MET A 157 2.83 -15.33 -5.46
N VAL A 158 2.59 -14.19 -4.81
CA VAL A 158 1.57 -14.07 -3.76
C VAL A 158 0.16 -14.19 -4.34
N LEU A 159 -0.12 -13.56 -5.49
CA LEU A 159 -1.42 -13.68 -6.16
C LEU A 159 -1.71 -15.10 -6.65
N GLU A 160 -0.68 -15.84 -7.06
CA GLU A 160 -0.82 -17.22 -7.57
C GLU A 160 -0.90 -18.27 -6.45
N LYS A 161 -0.10 -18.11 -5.41
CA LYS A 161 0.08 -19.15 -4.35
C LYS A 161 -0.62 -18.80 -3.04
N GLY A 162 -0.99 -17.55 -2.86
CA GLY A 162 -1.46 -17.03 -1.57
C GLY A 162 -0.32 -16.88 -0.55
N LEU A 163 -0.71 -16.52 0.66
CA LEU A 163 0.13 -16.51 1.86
C LEU A 163 -0.51 -17.43 2.90
N PRO A 164 0.28 -18.00 3.84
CA PRO A 164 -0.31 -18.66 5.00
C PRO A 164 -1.20 -17.70 5.78
N GLU A 165 -2.26 -18.21 6.42
CA GLU A 165 -3.13 -17.38 7.23
C GLU A 165 -2.32 -16.66 8.32
N TYR A 166 -2.66 -15.39 8.53
CA TYR A 166 -2.02 -14.51 9.52
C TYR A 166 -0.50 -14.29 9.31
N THR A 167 -0.06 -14.28 8.05
CA THR A 167 1.33 -13.98 7.66
C THR A 167 1.41 -12.68 6.90
#